data_94cea521787b0533e7033e55c5278334
#
_entry.id   94cea521787b0533e7033e55c5278334
#
_cell.length_a   1.000
_cell.length_b   1.000
_cell.length_c   1.000
_cell.angle_alpha   90.00
_cell.angle_beta   90.00
_cell.angle_gamma   90.00
#
_symmetry.space_group_name_H-M   'P 1'
#
loop_
_entity.id
_entity.type
_entity.pdbx_description
1 polymer ?
#
loop_
_entity_poly.entity_id
_entity_poly.type
_entity_poly.pdbx_seq_one_letter_code
_entity_poly.pdbx_strand_id
1 'polypeptide(L)'
;SKDNHISFFAKYLHDCMKAINAVKPLKLRVIEEDVVEYEVIHASPTLMRDDNTYGFSFVDFNDSLEVFIENIESEKIRIKNSMDLYPPKNGLDCIHCSAMPWLNFTGHKEPFSGNLDSVPKIAFSKVSNVQETLNMNVSISVNHALVDGYHIGEFFKKFQIELNKIG
;
A
#
# COMPACT_ATOMS: atom_id res chain seq x y z
N SER A 1 13.26 -27.13 -10.26
CA SER A 1 12.22 -26.66 -9.34
C SER A 1 12.60 -25.26 -8.89
N LYS A 2 12.01 -24.23 -9.49
CA LYS A 2 12.12 -22.85 -8.96
C LYS A 2 11.18 -22.81 -7.78
N ASP A 3 11.72 -22.79 -6.56
CA ASP A 3 10.97 -22.49 -5.36
C ASP A 3 10.36 -21.10 -5.52
N ASN A 4 9.06 -21.04 -5.71
CA ASN A 4 8.29 -19.81 -5.70
C ASN A 4 8.23 -19.29 -4.27
N HIS A 5 9.31 -18.66 -3.80
CA HIS A 5 9.25 -17.82 -2.62
C HIS A 5 8.50 -16.55 -2.99
N ILE A 6 7.17 -16.63 -2.93
CA ILE A 6 6.32 -15.45 -3.00
C ILE A 6 6.77 -14.53 -1.87
N SER A 7 7.21 -13.33 -2.21
CA SER A 7 7.54 -12.33 -1.21
C SER A 7 6.33 -12.08 -0.32
N PHE A 8 6.44 -12.32 0.96
CA PHE A 8 5.37 -12.09 1.92
C PHE A 8 4.84 -10.65 1.86
N PHE A 9 5.76 -9.70 1.65
CA PHE A 9 5.42 -8.29 1.41
C PHE A 9 4.51 -8.13 0.17
N ALA A 10 4.87 -8.73 -0.96
CA ALA A 10 4.07 -8.64 -2.18
C ALA A 10 2.68 -9.23 -1.99
N LYS A 11 2.57 -10.34 -1.26
CA LYS A 11 1.28 -10.99 -0.96
C LYS A 11 0.36 -10.09 -0.14
N TYR A 12 0.82 -9.61 1.03
CA TYR A 12 -0.07 -8.79 1.85
C TYR A 12 -0.34 -7.41 1.24
N LEU A 13 0.59 -6.84 0.46
CA LEU A 13 0.35 -5.61 -0.28
C LEU A 13 -0.71 -5.83 -1.36
N HIS A 14 -0.65 -6.93 -2.10
CA HIS A 14 -1.67 -7.28 -3.08
C HIS A 14 -3.06 -7.44 -2.44
N ASP A 15 -3.13 -8.15 -1.32
CA ASP A 15 -4.37 -8.35 -0.58
C ASP A 15 -4.95 -7.01 -0.06
N CYS A 16 -4.06 -6.13 0.42
CA CYS A 16 -4.42 -4.77 0.81
C CYS A 16 -5.01 -3.98 -0.37
N MET A 17 -4.37 -4.05 -1.53
CA MET A 17 -4.84 -3.34 -2.73
C MET A 17 -6.16 -3.88 -3.26
N LYS A 18 -6.42 -5.18 -3.15
CA LYS A 18 -7.74 -5.75 -3.44
C LYS A 18 -8.81 -5.15 -2.54
N ALA A 19 -8.54 -5.04 -1.24
CA ALA A 19 -9.45 -4.43 -0.28
C ALA A 19 -9.68 -2.93 -0.55
N ILE A 20 -8.61 -2.18 -0.87
CA ILE A 20 -8.70 -0.76 -1.25
C ILE A 20 -9.62 -0.58 -2.47
N ASN A 21 -9.41 -1.36 -3.52
CA ASN A 21 -10.19 -1.27 -4.75
C ASN A 21 -11.64 -1.75 -4.60
N ALA A 22 -11.97 -2.45 -3.51
CA ALA A 22 -13.31 -2.92 -3.20
C ALA A 22 -14.12 -1.95 -2.31
N VAL A 23 -13.53 -0.84 -1.87
CA VAL A 23 -14.18 0.18 -1.03
C VAL A 23 -14.21 1.51 -1.78
N LYS A 24 -15.36 1.87 -2.33
CA LYS A 24 -15.53 3.03 -3.23
C LYS A 24 -14.94 4.34 -2.68
N PRO A 25 -15.21 4.77 -1.42
CA PRO A 25 -14.66 6.02 -0.91
C PRO A 25 -13.12 6.09 -0.90
N LEU A 26 -12.43 4.96 -0.82
CA LEU A 26 -10.96 4.90 -0.89
C LEU A 26 -10.42 5.17 -2.32
N LYS A 27 -11.28 5.17 -3.31
CA LYS A 27 -10.96 5.49 -4.70
C LYS A 27 -11.25 6.94 -5.08
N LEU A 28 -11.76 7.73 -4.14
CA LEU A 28 -12.07 9.14 -4.33
C LEU A 28 -10.85 10.02 -4.06
N ARG A 29 -10.70 11.07 -4.87
CA ARG A 29 -9.68 12.10 -4.68
C ARG A 29 -10.31 13.48 -4.86
N VAL A 30 -9.76 14.46 -4.17
CA VAL A 30 -10.09 15.87 -4.38
C VAL A 30 -9.05 16.45 -5.34
N ILE A 31 -9.52 16.96 -6.46
CA ILE A 31 -8.69 17.65 -7.46
C ILE A 31 -9.30 19.05 -7.63
N GLU A 32 -8.56 20.07 -7.21
CA GLU A 32 -9.06 21.45 -7.10
C GLU A 32 -10.30 21.49 -6.19
N GLU A 33 -11.48 21.78 -6.72
CA GLU A 33 -12.74 21.83 -5.98
C GLU A 33 -13.65 20.60 -6.27
N ASP A 34 -13.21 19.69 -7.12
CA ASP A 34 -13.98 18.54 -7.55
C ASP A 34 -13.58 17.25 -6.84
N VAL A 35 -14.55 16.36 -6.64
CA VAL A 35 -14.32 14.98 -6.20
C VAL A 35 -14.33 14.08 -7.41
N VAL A 36 -13.22 13.37 -7.61
CA VAL A 36 -13.01 12.45 -8.73
C VAL A 36 -12.90 11.02 -8.21
N GLU A 37 -13.56 10.08 -8.85
CA GLU A 37 -13.42 8.65 -8.60
C GLU A 37 -12.49 8.03 -9.65
N TYR A 38 -11.43 7.36 -9.18
CA TYR A 38 -10.59 6.55 -10.06
C TYR A 38 -11.17 5.13 -10.18
N GLU A 39 -11.07 4.56 -11.36
CA GLU A 39 -11.51 3.20 -11.60
C GLU A 39 -10.65 2.17 -10.86
N VAL A 40 -9.34 2.37 -10.88
CA VAL A 40 -8.35 1.51 -10.23
C VAL A 40 -7.37 2.36 -9.42
N ILE A 41 -7.10 1.92 -8.20
CA ILE A 41 -6.07 2.49 -7.34
C ILE A 41 -4.85 1.57 -7.33
N HIS A 42 -3.69 2.16 -7.54
CA HIS A 42 -2.39 1.50 -7.58
C HIS A 42 -1.65 1.64 -6.24
N ALA A 43 -0.57 0.89 -6.05
CA ALA A 43 0.26 0.98 -4.86
C ALA A 43 1.48 1.86 -5.10
N SER A 44 1.81 2.71 -4.13
CA SER A 44 3.04 3.51 -4.12
C SER A 44 3.86 3.20 -2.87
N PRO A 45 4.47 2.00 -2.78
CA PRO A 45 5.33 1.67 -1.67
C PRO A 45 6.67 2.40 -1.74
N THR A 46 7.19 2.74 -0.58
CA THR A 46 8.58 3.17 -0.43
C THR A 46 9.47 1.94 -0.49
N LEU A 47 10.43 1.92 -1.41
CA LEU A 47 11.36 0.81 -1.60
C LEU A 47 12.79 1.25 -1.28
N MET A 48 13.52 0.43 -0.53
CA MET A 48 14.90 0.72 -0.13
C MET A 48 15.90 0.24 -1.17
N ARG A 49 16.99 1.01 -1.30
CA ARG A 49 18.21 0.63 -2.03
C ARG A 49 19.20 -0.08 -1.13
N ASP A 50 20.21 -0.67 -1.73
CA ASP A 50 21.27 -1.40 -1.00
C ASP A 50 22.09 -0.47 -0.08
N ASP A 51 22.14 0.82 -0.34
CA ASP A 51 22.83 1.86 0.44
C ASP A 51 21.98 2.47 1.56
N ASN A 52 20.83 1.87 1.88
CA ASN A 52 19.83 2.34 2.83
C ASN A 52 19.12 3.66 2.47
N THR A 53 19.33 4.19 1.29
CA THR A 53 18.45 5.22 0.73
C THR A 53 17.16 4.60 0.21
N TYR A 54 16.15 5.41 -0.07
CA TYR A 54 14.88 4.92 -0.59
C TYR A 54 14.40 5.73 -1.80
N GLY A 55 13.48 5.14 -2.53
CA GLY A 55 12.73 5.82 -3.58
C GLY A 55 11.25 5.48 -3.48
N PHE A 56 10.43 6.40 -3.92
CA PHE A 56 9.01 6.14 -4.11
C PHE A 56 8.80 5.35 -5.38
N SER A 57 7.88 4.40 -5.32
CA SER A 57 7.53 3.58 -6.45
C SER A 57 6.08 3.82 -6.88
N PHE A 58 5.74 3.35 -8.06
CA PHE A 58 4.36 3.27 -8.52
C PHE A 58 4.15 1.89 -9.13
N VAL A 59 3.47 1.03 -8.39
CA VAL A 59 3.22 -0.36 -8.76
C VAL A 59 1.81 -0.47 -9.28
N ASP A 60 1.66 -0.74 -10.58
CA ASP A 60 0.35 -0.94 -11.18
C ASP A 60 -0.35 -2.15 -10.51
N PHE A 61 -1.59 -1.92 -10.07
CA PHE A 61 -2.39 -3.00 -9.51
C PHE A 61 -2.90 -3.93 -10.61
N ASN A 62 -2.89 -5.21 -10.32
CA ASN A 62 -3.50 -6.25 -11.14
C ASN A 62 -4.12 -7.30 -10.21
N ASP A 63 -5.25 -7.85 -10.58
CA ASP A 63 -5.93 -8.91 -9.80
C ASP A 63 -5.09 -10.18 -9.71
N SER A 64 -4.25 -10.46 -10.73
CA SER A 64 -3.27 -11.53 -10.67
C SER A 64 -2.12 -11.17 -9.76
N LEU A 65 -1.89 -11.98 -8.73
CA LEU A 65 -0.76 -11.83 -7.83
C LEU A 65 0.58 -11.95 -8.56
N GLU A 66 0.68 -12.83 -9.54
CA GLU A 66 1.89 -13.04 -10.34
C GLU A 66 2.28 -11.79 -11.09
N VAL A 67 1.33 -11.18 -11.81
CA VAL A 67 1.55 -9.91 -12.54
C VAL A 67 1.89 -8.79 -11.58
N PHE A 68 1.23 -8.71 -10.43
CA PHE A 68 1.52 -7.68 -9.42
C PHE A 68 2.95 -7.83 -8.85
N ILE A 69 3.41 -9.06 -8.62
CA ILE A 69 4.80 -9.35 -8.21
C ILE A 69 5.79 -8.87 -9.29
N GLU A 70 5.52 -9.15 -10.55
CA GLU A 70 6.36 -8.68 -11.67
C GLU A 70 6.45 -7.14 -11.70
N ASN A 71 5.33 -6.47 -11.45
CA ASN A 71 5.29 -5.00 -11.37
C ASN A 71 6.13 -4.48 -10.20
N ILE A 72 6.09 -5.12 -9.03
CA ILE A 72 6.94 -4.78 -7.88
C ILE A 72 8.42 -4.97 -8.22
N GLU A 73 8.78 -6.10 -8.81
CA GLU A 73 10.17 -6.38 -9.16
C GLU A 73 10.71 -5.41 -10.20
N SER A 74 9.91 -5.01 -11.18
CA SER A 74 10.26 -3.97 -12.15
C SER A 74 10.57 -2.63 -11.47
N GLU A 75 9.77 -2.21 -10.49
CA GLU A 75 10.00 -0.99 -9.74
C GLU A 75 11.23 -1.09 -8.83
N LYS A 76 11.48 -2.23 -8.21
CA LYS A 76 12.72 -2.47 -7.44
C LYS A 76 13.97 -2.30 -8.32
N ILE A 77 13.96 -2.85 -9.52
CA ILE A 77 15.06 -2.72 -10.49
C ILE A 77 15.24 -1.26 -10.89
N ARG A 78 14.16 -0.55 -11.20
CA ARG A 78 14.22 0.87 -11.54
C ARG A 78 14.84 1.70 -10.41
N ILE A 79 14.37 1.52 -9.19
CA ILE A 79 14.84 2.27 -8.01
C ILE A 79 16.31 1.95 -7.71
N LYS A 80 16.71 0.69 -7.84
CA LYS A 80 18.11 0.28 -7.62
C LYS A 80 19.06 0.93 -8.62
N ASN A 81 18.61 1.16 -9.87
CA ASN A 81 19.41 1.72 -10.95
C ASN A 81 19.22 3.24 -11.12
N SER A 82 18.52 3.91 -10.22
CA SER A 82 18.20 5.33 -10.27
C SER A 82 18.49 5.99 -8.92
N MET A 83 18.87 7.25 -8.95
CA MET A 83 18.96 8.11 -7.77
C MET A 83 17.72 8.97 -7.58
N ASP A 84 16.73 8.85 -8.48
CA ASP A 84 15.50 9.62 -8.41
C ASP A 84 14.66 9.23 -7.19
N LEU A 85 14.11 10.23 -6.51
CA LEU A 85 13.23 10.01 -5.38
C LEU A 85 11.82 9.60 -5.83
N TYR A 86 11.35 10.19 -6.93
CA TYR A 86 10.00 9.97 -7.44
C TYR A 86 9.98 9.10 -8.69
N PRO A 87 8.93 8.29 -8.87
CA PRO A 87 8.74 7.52 -10.09
C PRO A 87 8.36 8.43 -11.27
N PRO A 88 8.61 8.00 -12.51
CA PRO A 88 8.14 8.72 -13.71
C PRO A 88 6.62 8.88 -13.74
N LYS A 89 5.89 7.89 -13.26
CA LYS A 89 4.44 7.92 -13.05
C LYS A 89 4.17 8.26 -11.59
N ASN A 90 3.55 9.39 -11.32
CA ASN A 90 3.32 9.91 -9.97
C ASN A 90 1.95 10.60 -9.90
N GLY A 91 0.89 9.83 -10.15
CA GLY A 91 -0.50 10.32 -10.10
C GLY A 91 -1.14 10.20 -8.73
N LEU A 92 -2.38 10.69 -8.62
CA LEU A 92 -3.18 10.59 -7.41
C LEU A 92 -3.93 9.24 -7.29
N ASP A 93 -3.92 8.44 -8.32
CA ASP A 93 -4.56 7.13 -8.41
C ASP A 93 -3.76 6.03 -7.69
N CYS A 94 -3.25 6.36 -6.54
CA CYS A 94 -2.47 5.44 -5.70
C CYS A 94 -2.76 5.61 -4.22
N ILE A 95 -2.22 4.70 -3.43
CA ILE A 95 -2.03 4.86 -1.99
C ILE A 95 -0.54 4.82 -1.67
N HIS A 96 -0.10 5.68 -0.76
CA HIS A 96 1.27 5.64 -0.27
C HIS A 96 1.40 4.57 0.81
N CYS A 97 2.35 3.66 0.64
CA CYS A 97 2.57 2.54 1.54
C CYS A 97 3.97 2.61 2.14
N SER A 98 4.07 2.35 3.43
CA SER A 98 5.34 2.20 4.15
C SER A 98 5.34 0.89 4.91
N ALA A 99 6.33 0.04 4.67
CA ALA A 99 6.54 -1.17 5.44
C ALA A 99 7.72 -0.96 6.39
N MET A 100 7.51 -1.21 7.67
CA MET A 100 8.52 -1.08 8.73
C MET A 100 8.74 -2.44 9.40
N PRO A 101 9.40 -3.39 8.72
CA PRO A 101 9.51 -4.77 9.19
C PRO A 101 10.35 -4.95 10.45
N TRP A 102 11.05 -3.90 10.88
CA TRP A 102 11.85 -3.86 12.11
C TRP A 102 11.14 -3.24 13.30
N LEU A 103 9.97 -2.60 13.09
CA LEU A 103 9.24 -1.89 14.13
C LEU A 103 7.88 -2.52 14.41
N ASN A 104 7.60 -2.66 15.71
CA ASN A 104 6.25 -2.87 16.22
C ASN A 104 5.71 -1.52 16.71
N PHE A 105 4.60 -1.06 16.16
CA PHE A 105 3.94 0.17 16.60
C PHE A 105 2.48 -0.10 16.95
N THR A 106 1.95 0.66 17.91
CA THR A 106 0.52 0.68 18.27
C THR A 106 -0.17 1.94 17.78
N GLY A 107 0.60 2.91 17.30
CA GLY A 107 0.13 4.14 16.68
C GLY A 107 1.16 4.69 15.72
N HIS A 108 0.68 5.31 14.65
CA HIS A 108 1.52 5.91 13.62
C HIS A 108 0.88 7.22 13.16
N LYS A 109 1.71 8.25 12.97
CA LYS A 109 1.29 9.53 12.43
C LYS A 109 2.19 9.91 11.28
N GLU A 110 1.59 10.10 10.12
CA GLU A 110 2.29 10.61 8.95
C GLU A 110 2.58 12.12 9.07
N PRO A 111 3.69 12.59 8.51
CA PRO A 111 3.95 14.02 8.43
C PRO A 111 2.83 14.74 7.66
N PHE A 112 2.40 15.87 8.21
CA PHE A 112 1.39 16.73 7.59
C PHE A 112 2.08 17.90 6.91
N SER A 113 1.91 18.03 5.60
CA SER A 113 2.53 19.08 4.80
C SER A 113 1.79 20.42 4.87
N GLY A 114 0.67 20.48 5.58
CA GLY A 114 -0.20 21.66 5.62
C GLY A 114 -1.21 21.77 4.49
N ASN A 115 -1.10 20.94 3.45
CA ASN A 115 -2.05 20.88 2.35
C ASN A 115 -3.06 19.75 2.56
N LEU A 116 -4.29 19.96 2.11
CA LEU A 116 -5.32 18.91 2.11
C LEU A 116 -4.93 17.84 1.09
N ASP A 117 -4.48 16.70 1.62
CA ASP A 117 -4.11 15.53 0.82
C ASP A 117 -5.25 14.52 0.88
N SER A 118 -5.75 14.09 -0.28
CA SER A 118 -6.81 13.09 -0.40
C SER A 118 -6.29 11.68 -0.66
N VAL A 119 -4.98 11.52 -0.89
CA VAL A 119 -4.35 10.21 -1.10
C VAL A 119 -4.20 9.50 0.24
N PRO A 120 -4.78 8.29 0.42
CA PRO A 120 -4.60 7.51 1.64
C PRO A 120 -3.13 7.10 1.84
N LYS A 121 -2.74 7.00 3.10
CA LYS A 121 -1.41 6.52 3.51
C LYS A 121 -1.58 5.31 4.41
N ILE A 122 -0.84 4.24 4.13
CA ILE A 122 -0.88 2.99 4.89
C ILE A 122 0.53 2.66 5.38
N ALA A 123 0.62 2.29 6.65
CA ALA A 123 1.85 1.80 7.26
C ALA A 123 1.63 0.40 7.81
N PHE A 124 2.57 -0.50 7.51
CA PHE A 124 2.59 -1.88 7.98
C PHE A 124 3.72 -2.07 8.99
N SER A 125 3.41 -2.66 10.14
CA SER A 125 4.40 -2.98 11.16
C SER A 125 5.15 -4.27 10.85
N LYS A 126 6.11 -4.58 11.71
CA LYS A 126 6.71 -5.92 11.79
C LYS A 126 5.61 -6.97 11.96
N VAL A 127 5.76 -8.08 11.25
CA VAL A 127 4.95 -9.27 11.45
C VAL A 127 5.50 -10.06 12.64
N SER A 128 4.63 -10.43 13.55
CA SER A 128 4.93 -11.26 14.71
C SER A 128 4.12 -12.55 14.68
N ASN A 129 4.70 -13.62 15.20
CA ASN A 129 3.99 -14.88 15.38
C ASN A 129 3.52 -14.97 16.84
N VAL A 130 2.20 -15.01 17.04
CA VAL A 130 1.58 -15.16 18.35
C VAL A 130 0.67 -16.38 18.31
N GLN A 131 1.00 -17.42 19.07
CA GLN A 131 0.21 -18.66 19.14
C GLN A 131 -0.08 -19.25 17.73
N GLU A 132 0.97 -19.38 16.92
CA GLU A 132 0.92 -19.91 15.55
C GLU A 132 0.12 -19.05 14.55
N THR A 133 -0.26 -17.84 14.97
CA THR A 133 -0.93 -16.87 14.11
C THR A 133 0.00 -15.70 13.78
N LEU A 134 0.10 -15.36 12.50
CA LEU A 134 0.85 -14.20 12.05
C LEU A 134 0.01 -12.94 12.26
N ASN A 135 0.56 -11.99 12.99
CA ASN A 135 -0.09 -10.72 13.31
C ASN A 135 0.76 -9.54 12.85
N MET A 136 0.09 -8.52 12.38
CA MET A 136 0.69 -7.28 11.90
C MET A 136 -0.23 -6.12 12.27
N ASN A 137 0.34 -5.01 12.74
CA ASN A 137 -0.40 -3.77 12.92
C ASN A 137 -0.40 -2.98 11.61
N VAL A 138 -1.55 -2.48 11.24
CA VAL A 138 -1.75 -1.67 10.03
C VAL A 138 -2.40 -0.36 10.43
N SER A 139 -1.77 0.75 10.03
CA SER A 139 -2.30 2.10 10.19
C SER A 139 -2.73 2.63 8.83
N ILE A 140 -3.91 3.23 8.77
CA ILE A 140 -4.40 3.94 7.60
C ILE A 140 -4.76 5.37 7.95
N SER A 141 -4.27 6.33 7.16
CA SER A 141 -4.60 7.74 7.26
C SER A 141 -5.38 8.16 6.02
N VAL A 142 -6.53 8.79 6.22
CA VAL A 142 -7.45 9.17 5.14
C VAL A 142 -7.94 10.61 5.33
N ASN A 143 -8.42 11.22 4.26
CA ASN A 143 -9.14 12.48 4.31
C ASN A 143 -10.59 12.24 4.75
N HIS A 144 -10.96 12.79 5.91
CA HIS A 144 -12.28 12.57 6.51
C HIS A 144 -13.44 13.20 5.72
N ALA A 145 -13.16 14.10 4.79
CA ALA A 145 -14.17 14.60 3.87
C ALA A 145 -14.65 13.54 2.86
N LEU A 146 -13.85 12.50 2.61
CA LEU A 146 -14.14 11.45 1.64
C LEU A 146 -14.44 10.10 2.30
N VAL A 147 -13.80 9.82 3.42
CA VAL A 147 -13.79 8.50 4.08
C VAL A 147 -14.10 8.67 5.56
N ASP A 148 -15.03 7.89 6.07
CA ASP A 148 -15.34 7.85 7.50
C ASP A 148 -15.00 6.48 8.13
N GLY A 149 -15.24 6.36 9.45
CA GLY A 149 -14.91 5.16 10.21
C GLY A 149 -15.61 3.89 9.70
N TYR A 150 -16.81 4.00 9.15
CA TYR A 150 -17.53 2.87 8.55
C TYR A 150 -16.77 2.29 7.37
N HIS A 151 -16.28 3.14 6.48
CA HIS A 151 -15.50 2.71 5.30
C HIS A 151 -14.16 2.09 5.68
N ILE A 152 -13.51 2.62 6.72
CA ILE A 152 -12.30 2.04 7.29
C ILE A 152 -12.57 0.64 7.84
N GLY A 153 -13.68 0.46 8.55
CA GLY A 153 -14.12 -0.84 9.05
C GLY A 153 -14.35 -1.84 7.90
N GLU A 154 -14.99 -1.41 6.81
CA GLU A 154 -15.18 -2.23 5.61
C GLU A 154 -13.85 -2.64 4.98
N PHE A 155 -12.92 -1.69 4.86
CA PHE A 155 -11.57 -1.95 4.35
C PHE A 155 -10.87 -3.04 5.16
N PHE A 156 -10.78 -2.89 6.49
CA PHE A 156 -10.11 -3.88 7.33
C PHE A 156 -10.78 -5.25 7.28
N LYS A 157 -12.10 -5.30 7.24
CA LYS A 157 -12.84 -6.57 7.08
C LYS A 157 -12.49 -7.27 5.77
N LYS A 158 -12.49 -6.54 4.66
CA LYS A 158 -12.15 -7.08 3.33
C LYS A 158 -10.68 -7.50 3.27
N PHE A 159 -9.78 -6.69 3.84
CA PHE A 159 -8.36 -7.00 3.89
C PHE A 159 -8.09 -8.28 4.69
N GLN A 160 -8.74 -8.45 5.85
CA GLN A 160 -8.61 -9.68 6.64
C GLN A 160 -9.13 -10.91 5.88
N ILE A 161 -10.21 -10.78 5.12
CA ILE A 161 -10.73 -11.85 4.27
C ILE A 161 -9.71 -12.26 3.21
N GLU A 162 -9.07 -11.30 2.54
CA GLU A 162 -8.04 -11.59 1.53
C GLU A 162 -6.81 -12.26 2.15
N LEU A 163 -6.33 -11.75 3.30
CA LEU A 163 -5.19 -12.35 4.02
C LEU A 163 -5.44 -13.80 4.44
N ASN A 164 -6.69 -14.17 4.73
CA ASN A 164 -7.07 -15.51 5.17
C ASN A 164 -7.24 -16.49 4.00
N LYS A 165 -7.23 -16.03 2.76
CA LYS A 165 -7.26 -16.92 1.60
C LYS A 165 -5.92 -17.62 1.46
N ILE A 166 -5.95 -18.94 1.53
CA ILE A 166 -4.78 -19.76 1.24
C ILE A 166 -4.54 -19.66 -0.27
N GLY A 167 -3.39 -19.16 -0.60
CA GLY A 167 -2.95 -19.07 -2.00
C GLY A 167 -2.59 -20.42 -2.58
#